data_c01d6c7f397a8461c8bc561ea4e7cdfa
#
_entry.id   c01d6c7f397a8461c8bc561ea4e7cdfa
#
_cell.length_a   1.000
_cell.length_b   1.000
_cell.length_c   1.000
_cell.angle_alpha   90.00
_cell.angle_beta   90.00
_cell.angle_gamma   90.00
#
_symmetry.space_group_name_H-M   'P 1'
#
loop_
_entity.id
_entity.type
_entity.pdbx_description
1 polymer ?
#
loop_
_entity_poly.entity_id
_entity_poly.type
_entity_poly.pdbx_seq_one_letter_code
_entity_poly.pdbx_strand_id
1 'polypeptide(L)'
;GFLPSTPCLPPDKTKTLLNALSNDIDKAKEGARVLGIHSEGPCFALPGAHDPKNLRKPSVPLAEELLEACEGKLKALTLAPEMNGSEEFIKRLKKEKISIHLGHSGANPIDVPKFADWGVDAVTHMYDALPTYPPDDTGVHVLSLTDALIAETRIALGVICDGIHVHPQLVELLSHLPTDRVFLETDSVKGAGSSVPVKFEFFPGRWCTVEKGKASTYNGLLAGSSLT
;
A
#
# COMPACT_ATOMS: atom_id res chain seq x y z
N GLY A 1 15.45 -5.01 8.25
CA GLY A 1 15.27 -5.09 6.80
C GLY A 1 14.05 -4.31 6.35
N PHE A 2 13.88 -4.13 5.05
CA PHE A 2 12.76 -3.39 4.48
C PHE A 2 12.37 -3.98 3.11
N LEU A 3 11.20 -3.57 2.63
CA LEU A 3 10.69 -3.83 1.28
C LEU A 3 10.61 -2.48 0.54
N PRO A 4 11.41 -2.25 -0.52
CA PRO A 4 11.14 -1.12 -1.41
C PRO A 4 9.80 -1.29 -2.09
N SER A 5 8.98 -0.24 -2.05
CA SER A 5 7.68 -0.20 -2.73
C SER A 5 7.80 0.39 -4.12
N THR A 6 7.03 -0.16 -5.06
CA THR A 6 6.94 0.36 -6.43
C THR A 6 5.56 0.95 -6.66
N PRO A 7 5.47 2.19 -7.16
CA PRO A 7 4.18 2.83 -7.43
C PRO A 7 3.54 2.31 -8.73
N CYS A 8 2.27 2.70 -8.96
CA CYS A 8 1.58 2.43 -10.22
C CYS A 8 2.18 3.26 -11.37
N LEU A 9 2.96 2.62 -12.23
CA LEU A 9 3.54 3.20 -13.44
C LEU A 9 2.89 2.61 -14.71
N PRO A 10 3.12 3.20 -15.89
CA PRO A 10 2.81 2.54 -17.17
C PRO A 10 3.42 1.14 -17.22
N PRO A 11 2.78 0.14 -17.87
CA PRO A 11 3.20 -1.26 -17.82
C PRO A 11 4.67 -1.50 -18.19
N ASP A 12 5.19 -0.85 -19.24
CA ASP A 12 6.58 -0.92 -19.65
C ASP A 12 7.54 -0.38 -18.58
N LYS A 13 7.18 0.72 -17.93
CA LYS A 13 7.92 1.33 -16.83
C LYS A 13 7.89 0.46 -15.58
N THR A 14 6.72 -0.12 -15.25
CA THR A 14 6.58 -1.06 -14.14
C THR A 14 7.51 -2.25 -14.32
N LYS A 15 7.49 -2.91 -15.48
CA LYS A 15 8.36 -4.04 -15.79
C LYS A 15 9.84 -3.66 -15.69
N THR A 16 10.22 -2.52 -16.26
CA THR A 16 11.60 -2.02 -16.19
C THR A 16 12.05 -1.79 -14.75
N LEU A 17 11.22 -1.15 -13.92
CA LEU A 17 11.54 -0.88 -12.52
C LEU A 17 11.65 -2.16 -11.71
N LEU A 18 10.70 -3.09 -11.84
CA LEU A 18 10.72 -4.36 -11.11
C LEU A 18 11.94 -5.21 -11.47
N ASN A 19 12.30 -5.29 -12.76
CA ASN A 19 13.51 -5.99 -13.20
C ASN A 19 14.78 -5.32 -12.64
N ALA A 20 14.86 -3.99 -12.65
CA ALA A 20 16.00 -3.27 -12.09
C ALA A 20 16.16 -3.54 -10.59
N LEU A 21 15.07 -3.44 -9.82
CA LEU A 21 15.09 -3.75 -8.38
C LEU A 21 15.48 -5.21 -8.13
N SER A 22 14.94 -6.16 -8.89
CA SER A 22 15.27 -7.58 -8.74
C SER A 22 16.77 -7.84 -8.94
N ASN A 23 17.39 -7.18 -9.92
CA ASN A 23 18.82 -7.29 -10.21
C ASN A 23 19.70 -6.61 -9.15
N ASP A 24 19.19 -5.59 -8.45
CA ASP A 24 19.99 -4.80 -7.50
C ASP A 24 19.87 -5.29 -6.05
N ILE A 25 18.79 -6.00 -5.69
CA ILE A 25 18.58 -6.54 -4.34
C ILE A 25 19.77 -7.40 -3.90
N ASP A 26 20.24 -8.28 -4.75
CA ASP A 26 21.35 -9.21 -4.42
C ASP A 26 22.72 -8.52 -4.35
N LYS A 27 22.83 -7.30 -4.86
CA LYS A 27 24.06 -6.48 -4.85
C LYS A 27 24.17 -5.62 -3.59
N ALA A 28 23.04 -5.32 -2.93
CA ALA A 28 22.99 -4.50 -1.73
C ALA A 28 23.55 -5.28 -0.52
N LYS A 29 24.83 -5.09 -0.22
CA LYS A 29 25.55 -5.82 0.86
C LYS A 29 25.79 -4.99 2.11
N GLU A 30 25.56 -3.68 2.06
CA GLU A 30 25.77 -2.75 3.15
C GLU A 30 24.45 -2.09 3.55
N GLY A 31 24.32 -1.71 4.82
CA GLY A 31 23.11 -1.06 5.35
C GLY A 31 21.99 -2.02 5.72
N ALA A 32 20.76 -1.56 5.64
CA ALA A 32 19.58 -2.37 5.96
C ALA A 32 19.30 -3.42 4.87
N ARG A 33 19.04 -4.65 5.29
CA ARG A 33 18.78 -5.76 4.36
C ARG A 33 17.48 -5.53 3.58
N VAL A 34 17.55 -5.59 2.26
CA VAL A 34 16.40 -5.64 1.38
C VAL A 34 15.81 -7.05 1.40
N LEU A 35 14.54 -7.17 1.78
CA LEU A 35 13.86 -8.47 1.97
C LEU A 35 13.20 -8.97 0.69
N GLY A 36 12.97 -8.09 -0.27
CA GLY A 36 12.28 -8.33 -1.53
C GLY A 36 11.61 -7.06 -2.01
N ILE A 37 10.61 -7.18 -2.86
CA ILE A 37 9.87 -6.07 -3.47
C ILE A 37 8.43 -6.08 -2.94
N HIS A 38 7.91 -4.90 -2.63
CA HIS A 38 6.49 -4.64 -2.44
C HIS A 38 5.96 -3.94 -3.70
N SER A 39 5.00 -4.55 -4.40
CA SER A 39 4.29 -3.88 -5.49
C SER A 39 3.05 -3.19 -4.93
N GLU A 40 3.07 -1.87 -4.86
CA GLU A 40 1.91 -1.09 -4.47
C GLU A 40 1.03 -0.84 -5.70
N GLY A 41 0.02 -1.67 -5.84
CA GLY A 41 -0.82 -1.75 -7.03
C GLY A 41 -0.30 -2.73 -8.09
N PRO A 42 -0.80 -2.61 -9.34
CA PRO A 42 -1.61 -1.51 -9.94
C PRO A 42 -3.13 -1.66 -9.82
N CYS A 43 -3.65 -2.58 -9.02
CA CYS A 43 -5.08 -2.91 -8.96
C CYS A 43 -5.78 -2.13 -7.83
N PHE A 44 -6.04 -0.84 -8.04
CA PHE A 44 -6.66 0.05 -7.06
C PHE A 44 -8.03 0.52 -7.49
N ALA A 45 -8.97 0.62 -6.54
CA ALA A 45 -10.26 1.26 -6.73
C ALA A 45 -10.16 2.79 -6.50
N LEU A 46 -9.30 3.20 -5.56
CA LEU A 46 -9.03 4.59 -5.21
C LEU A 46 -7.59 4.95 -5.55
N PRO A 47 -7.34 5.88 -6.46
CA PRO A 47 -5.98 6.16 -6.93
C PRO A 47 -5.08 6.81 -5.86
N GLY A 48 -5.63 7.54 -4.88
CA GLY A 48 -4.81 8.33 -3.97
C GLY A 48 -3.91 9.30 -4.74
N ALA A 49 -2.61 9.28 -4.46
CA ALA A 49 -1.60 10.08 -5.17
C ALA A 49 -1.17 9.48 -6.53
N HIS A 50 -1.54 8.22 -6.83
CA HIS A 50 -1.17 7.56 -8.08
C HIS A 50 -1.89 8.16 -9.30
N ASP A 51 -1.34 7.93 -10.50
CA ASP A 51 -2.02 8.33 -11.75
C ASP A 51 -3.10 7.30 -12.10
N PRO A 52 -4.39 7.71 -12.16
CA PRO A 52 -5.48 6.79 -12.49
C PRO A 52 -5.31 6.09 -13.85
N LYS A 53 -4.54 6.68 -14.77
CA LYS A 53 -4.28 6.09 -16.10
C LYS A 53 -3.43 4.83 -16.05
N ASN A 54 -2.68 4.63 -14.95
CA ASN A 54 -1.81 3.48 -14.76
C ASN A 54 -2.47 2.33 -14.02
N LEU A 55 -3.70 2.53 -13.53
CA LEU A 55 -4.44 1.50 -12.82
C LEU A 55 -4.86 0.39 -13.78
N ARG A 56 -4.81 -0.84 -13.30
CA ARG A 56 -5.10 -2.04 -14.08
C ARG A 56 -6.12 -2.92 -13.35
N LYS A 57 -6.88 -3.70 -14.11
CA LYS A 57 -7.78 -4.69 -13.52
C LYS A 57 -6.99 -5.93 -13.08
N PRO A 58 -7.30 -6.50 -11.90
CA PRO A 58 -6.68 -7.73 -11.46
C PRO A 58 -7.04 -8.89 -12.42
N SER A 59 -6.05 -9.71 -12.74
CA SER A 59 -6.23 -10.89 -13.59
C SER A 59 -5.05 -11.85 -13.42
N VAL A 60 -5.25 -13.13 -13.69
CA VAL A 60 -4.16 -14.12 -13.64
C VAL A 60 -3.00 -13.75 -14.58
N PRO A 61 -3.24 -13.30 -15.84
CA PRO A 61 -2.14 -12.84 -16.70
C PRO A 61 -1.33 -11.69 -16.09
N LEU A 62 -1.97 -10.74 -15.38
CA LEU A 62 -1.26 -9.66 -14.69
C LEU A 62 -0.41 -10.21 -13.52
N ALA A 63 -0.91 -11.19 -12.78
CA ALA A 63 -0.13 -11.82 -11.72
C ALA A 63 1.15 -12.47 -12.29
N GLU A 64 1.03 -13.19 -13.41
CA GLU A 64 2.20 -13.80 -14.09
C GLU A 64 3.20 -12.75 -14.56
N GLU A 65 2.72 -11.64 -15.15
CA GLU A 65 3.56 -10.53 -15.58
C GLU A 65 4.39 -9.95 -14.42
N LEU A 66 3.75 -9.73 -13.25
CA LEU A 66 4.42 -9.18 -12.08
C LEU A 66 5.41 -10.19 -11.46
N LEU A 67 5.04 -11.46 -11.39
CA LEU A 67 5.89 -12.53 -10.87
C LEU A 67 7.14 -12.69 -11.76
N GLU A 68 6.96 -12.70 -13.08
CA GLU A 68 8.07 -12.77 -14.05
C GLU A 68 9.02 -11.58 -13.88
N ALA A 69 8.47 -10.35 -13.83
CA ALA A 69 9.27 -9.14 -13.72
C ALA A 69 10.05 -9.04 -12.39
N CYS A 70 9.57 -9.65 -11.33
CA CYS A 70 10.22 -9.65 -10.02
C CYS A 70 11.19 -10.82 -9.81
N GLU A 71 11.30 -11.78 -10.73
CA GLU A 71 12.25 -12.91 -10.67
C GLU A 71 12.30 -13.60 -9.28
N GLY A 72 11.13 -13.83 -8.67
CA GLY A 72 10.99 -14.45 -7.34
C GLY A 72 11.26 -13.50 -6.16
N LYS A 73 11.52 -12.22 -6.40
CA LYS A 73 11.77 -11.21 -5.36
C LYS A 73 10.50 -10.50 -4.89
N LEU A 74 9.35 -10.67 -5.53
CA LEU A 74 8.07 -10.15 -5.03
C LEU A 74 7.77 -10.80 -3.67
N LYS A 75 7.49 -9.99 -2.65
CA LYS A 75 7.17 -10.45 -1.29
C LYS A 75 5.83 -9.95 -0.79
N ALA A 76 5.42 -8.77 -1.23
CA ALA A 76 4.13 -8.19 -0.89
C ALA A 76 3.50 -7.51 -2.11
N LEU A 77 2.17 -7.46 -2.14
CA LEU A 77 1.42 -6.75 -3.16
C LEU A 77 0.18 -6.12 -2.53
N THR A 78 -0.03 -4.82 -2.79
CA THR A 78 -1.23 -4.09 -2.37
C THR A 78 -2.23 -3.98 -3.50
N LEU A 79 -3.50 -4.27 -3.21
CA LEU A 79 -4.61 -4.12 -4.15
C LEU A 79 -5.92 -3.77 -3.44
N ALA A 80 -6.91 -3.35 -4.23
CA ALA A 80 -8.30 -3.23 -3.82
C ALA A 80 -9.04 -4.56 -4.10
N PRO A 81 -9.33 -5.37 -3.08
CA PRO A 81 -9.84 -6.73 -3.28
C PRO A 81 -11.28 -6.79 -3.80
N GLU A 82 -12.04 -5.69 -3.72
CA GLU A 82 -13.40 -5.59 -4.27
C GLU A 82 -13.45 -5.55 -5.80
N MET A 83 -12.32 -5.37 -6.46
CA MET A 83 -12.28 -5.31 -7.92
C MET A 83 -12.56 -6.67 -8.55
N ASN A 84 -13.31 -6.68 -9.66
CA ASN A 84 -13.58 -7.92 -10.40
C ASN A 84 -12.28 -8.61 -10.85
N GLY A 85 -12.15 -9.91 -10.56
CA GLY A 85 -10.97 -10.72 -10.86
C GLY A 85 -9.94 -10.78 -9.73
N SER A 86 -10.18 -10.09 -8.60
CA SER A 86 -9.24 -10.09 -7.46
C SER A 86 -9.10 -11.45 -6.81
N GLU A 87 -10.16 -12.24 -6.72
CA GLU A 87 -10.10 -13.55 -6.08
C GLU A 87 -9.08 -14.47 -6.76
N GLU A 88 -9.18 -14.64 -8.08
CA GLU A 88 -8.26 -15.48 -8.85
C GLU A 88 -6.84 -14.90 -8.86
N PHE A 89 -6.72 -13.58 -8.93
CA PHE A 89 -5.44 -12.88 -8.87
C PHE A 89 -4.74 -13.13 -7.52
N ILE A 90 -5.46 -12.95 -6.40
CA ILE A 90 -4.96 -13.21 -5.05
C ILE A 90 -4.55 -14.68 -4.91
N LYS A 91 -5.45 -15.61 -5.25
CA LYS A 91 -5.18 -17.05 -5.16
C LYS A 91 -3.96 -17.47 -5.99
N ARG A 92 -3.73 -16.82 -7.16
CA ARG A 92 -2.53 -17.07 -7.95
C ARG A 92 -1.25 -16.62 -7.25
N LEU A 93 -1.24 -15.41 -6.68
CA LEU A 93 -0.09 -14.87 -5.96
C LEU A 93 0.19 -15.63 -4.66
N LYS A 94 -0.83 -16.08 -3.95
CA LYS A 94 -0.68 -16.90 -2.73
C LYS A 94 0.02 -18.22 -2.97
N LYS A 95 -0.04 -18.82 -4.18
CA LYS A 95 0.74 -20.02 -4.53
C LYS A 95 2.25 -19.76 -4.46
N GLU A 96 2.68 -18.52 -4.68
CA GLU A 96 4.08 -18.09 -4.56
C GLU A 96 4.41 -17.51 -3.17
N LYS A 97 3.48 -17.66 -2.20
CA LYS A 97 3.61 -17.17 -0.82
C LYS A 97 3.82 -15.65 -0.74
N ILE A 98 3.22 -14.89 -1.67
CA ILE A 98 3.21 -13.43 -1.63
C ILE A 98 2.25 -12.98 -0.54
N SER A 99 2.66 -12.01 0.28
CA SER A 99 1.78 -11.33 1.22
C SER A 99 0.85 -10.39 0.47
N ILE A 100 -0.44 -10.53 0.68
CA ILE A 100 -1.46 -9.73 0.00
C ILE A 100 -2.01 -8.69 0.96
N HIS A 101 -1.88 -7.43 0.57
CA HIS A 101 -2.33 -6.31 1.37
C HIS A 101 -3.55 -5.64 0.72
N LEU A 102 -4.54 -5.32 1.53
CA LEU A 102 -5.63 -4.43 1.14
C LEU A 102 -5.15 -2.98 1.23
N GLY A 103 -5.39 -2.21 0.21
CA GLY A 103 -5.14 -0.77 0.20
C GLY A 103 -5.79 -0.08 -0.99
N HIS A 104 -5.93 1.25 -0.96
CA HIS A 104 -6.56 2.02 -2.02
C HIS A 104 -7.94 1.48 -2.40
N SER A 105 -8.72 1.12 -1.40
CA SER A 105 -9.94 0.31 -1.49
C SER A 105 -11.15 1.08 -1.00
N GLY A 106 -12.24 0.99 -1.77
CA GLY A 106 -13.58 1.44 -1.39
C GLY A 106 -14.50 0.27 -1.06
N ALA A 107 -13.95 -0.85 -0.59
CA ALA A 107 -14.69 -2.09 -0.35
C ALA A 107 -15.84 -1.91 0.65
N ASN A 108 -16.90 -2.70 0.46
CA ASN A 108 -17.94 -2.81 1.46
C ASN A 108 -17.38 -3.50 2.71
N PRO A 109 -17.51 -2.89 3.92
CA PRO A 109 -17.04 -3.47 5.17
C PRO A 109 -17.47 -4.91 5.42
N ILE A 110 -18.67 -5.29 4.97
CA ILE A 110 -19.24 -6.64 5.14
C ILE A 110 -18.43 -7.70 4.38
N ASP A 111 -17.70 -7.32 3.32
CA ASP A 111 -16.90 -8.25 2.51
C ASP A 111 -15.51 -8.54 3.11
N VAL A 112 -15.08 -7.85 4.18
CA VAL A 112 -13.75 -8.01 4.76
C VAL A 112 -13.42 -9.45 5.17
N PRO A 113 -14.31 -10.23 5.81
CA PRO A 113 -14.04 -11.63 6.13
C PRO A 113 -13.80 -12.49 4.88
N LYS A 114 -14.53 -12.24 3.81
CA LYS A 114 -14.36 -12.91 2.51
C LYS A 114 -12.99 -12.62 1.90
N PHE A 115 -12.48 -11.39 2.03
CA PHE A 115 -11.13 -11.06 1.54
C PHE A 115 -10.04 -11.80 2.33
N ALA A 116 -10.21 -11.94 3.66
CA ALA A 116 -9.34 -12.78 4.46
C ALA A 116 -9.39 -14.25 4.02
N ASP A 117 -10.57 -14.78 3.66
CA ASP A 117 -10.73 -16.14 3.11
C ASP A 117 -10.00 -16.31 1.77
N TRP A 118 -9.91 -15.27 0.95
CA TRP A 118 -9.14 -15.29 -0.30
C TRP A 118 -7.63 -15.24 -0.08
N GLY A 119 -7.17 -14.80 1.09
CA GLY A 119 -5.77 -14.72 1.48
C GLY A 119 -5.21 -13.30 1.56
N VAL A 120 -6.05 -12.30 1.82
CA VAL A 120 -5.57 -10.98 2.24
C VAL A 120 -4.98 -11.11 3.64
N ASP A 121 -3.71 -10.75 3.80
CA ASP A 121 -2.94 -10.92 5.02
C ASP A 121 -2.80 -9.63 5.84
N ALA A 122 -2.84 -8.47 5.17
CA ALA A 122 -2.58 -7.19 5.81
C ALA A 122 -3.32 -6.02 5.14
N VAL A 123 -3.23 -4.86 5.76
CA VAL A 123 -3.62 -3.55 5.22
C VAL A 123 -2.38 -2.70 5.05
N THR A 124 -2.23 -2.05 3.91
CA THR A 124 -1.23 -1.01 3.69
C THR A 124 -1.79 0.34 4.16
N HIS A 125 -1.00 1.11 4.89
CA HIS A 125 -1.32 2.46 5.41
C HIS A 125 -2.77 2.62 5.89
N MET A 126 -3.09 1.87 6.96
CA MET A 126 -4.39 1.91 7.63
C MET A 126 -4.86 3.35 7.88
N TYR A 127 -6.10 3.64 7.57
CA TYR A 127 -6.74 4.96 7.55
C TYR A 127 -6.42 5.85 6.34
N ASP A 128 -5.41 5.54 5.54
CA ASP A 128 -5.14 6.28 4.31
C ASP A 128 -5.72 5.57 3.08
N ALA A 129 -6.24 6.35 2.13
CA ALA A 129 -6.94 5.86 0.92
C ALA A 129 -8.03 4.78 1.21
N LEU A 130 -8.64 4.86 2.40
CA LEU A 130 -9.76 4.05 2.86
C LEU A 130 -10.90 4.99 3.27
N PRO A 131 -11.92 5.21 2.44
CA PRO A 131 -12.94 6.21 2.69
C PRO A 131 -13.82 5.81 3.88
N THR A 132 -14.23 6.82 4.64
CA THR A 132 -15.34 6.73 5.58
C THR A 132 -16.57 7.34 4.96
N TYR A 133 -17.71 6.68 5.09
CA TYR A 133 -18.99 7.18 4.61
C TYR A 133 -19.81 7.68 5.79
N PRO A 134 -20.41 8.89 5.71
CA PRO A 134 -21.33 9.35 6.74
C PRO A 134 -22.56 8.43 6.77
N PRO A 135 -23.15 8.18 7.94
CA PRO A 135 -24.40 7.44 8.04
C PRO A 135 -25.57 8.23 7.42
N ASP A 136 -26.53 7.52 6.84
CA ASP A 136 -27.79 8.12 6.36
C ASP A 136 -28.66 8.63 7.51
N ASP A 137 -28.52 8.04 8.69
CA ASP A 137 -29.20 8.40 9.94
C ASP A 137 -28.18 8.64 11.03
N THR A 138 -28.23 9.83 11.67
CA THR A 138 -27.34 10.22 12.77
C THR A 138 -27.52 9.40 14.03
N GLY A 139 -28.63 8.66 14.17
CA GLY A 139 -28.88 7.73 15.28
C GLY A 139 -28.25 6.35 15.12
N VAL A 140 -27.59 6.09 14.01
CA VAL A 140 -26.98 4.79 13.68
C VAL A 140 -25.48 4.95 13.46
N HIS A 141 -24.68 4.13 14.15
CA HIS A 141 -23.27 3.98 13.81
C HIS A 141 -23.12 2.96 12.67
N VAL A 142 -22.69 3.42 11.51
CA VAL A 142 -22.48 2.57 10.34
C VAL A 142 -21.10 1.95 10.43
N LEU A 143 -21.00 0.65 10.16
CA LEU A 143 -19.72 -0.05 10.09
C LEU A 143 -18.89 0.55 8.96
N SER A 144 -17.73 1.13 9.28
CA SER A 144 -16.75 1.59 8.29
C SER A 144 -15.83 0.45 7.84
N LEU A 145 -15.14 0.63 6.71
CA LEU A 145 -14.13 -0.34 6.26
C LEU A 145 -13.01 -0.49 7.30
N THR A 146 -12.60 0.62 7.93
CA THR A 146 -11.57 0.60 8.97
C THR A 146 -12.03 -0.16 10.23
N ASP A 147 -13.29 -0.01 10.65
CA ASP A 147 -13.85 -0.78 11.77
C ASP A 147 -13.84 -2.29 11.47
N ALA A 148 -14.27 -2.67 10.26
CA ALA A 148 -14.29 -4.07 9.83
C ALA A 148 -12.87 -4.68 9.79
N LEU A 149 -11.87 -3.91 9.32
CA LEU A 149 -10.47 -4.34 9.29
C LEU A 149 -9.87 -4.49 10.69
N ILE A 150 -10.24 -3.61 11.63
CA ILE A 150 -9.84 -3.75 13.05
C ILE A 150 -10.46 -5.00 13.65
N ALA A 151 -11.73 -5.28 13.35
CA ALA A 151 -12.46 -6.44 13.86
C ALA A 151 -12.00 -7.77 13.26
N GLU A 152 -11.49 -7.79 12.02
CA GLU A 152 -11.01 -9.01 11.35
C GLU A 152 -9.62 -9.40 11.85
N THR A 153 -9.57 -10.38 12.75
CA THR A 153 -8.36 -10.75 13.48
C THR A 153 -7.27 -11.42 12.64
N ARG A 154 -7.56 -11.85 11.43
CA ARG A 154 -6.63 -12.52 10.51
C ARG A 154 -5.81 -11.55 9.67
N ILE A 155 -6.20 -10.26 9.62
CA ILE A 155 -5.57 -9.23 8.80
C ILE A 155 -4.72 -8.33 9.68
N ALA A 156 -3.42 -8.21 9.42
CA ALA A 156 -2.53 -7.27 10.09
C ALA A 156 -2.73 -5.83 9.54
N LEU A 157 -2.43 -4.83 10.35
CA LEU A 157 -2.68 -3.42 10.05
C LEU A 157 -1.36 -2.66 9.96
N GLY A 158 -0.94 -2.26 8.75
CA GLY A 158 0.19 -1.37 8.54
C GLY A 158 -0.20 0.08 8.81
N VAL A 159 0.59 0.83 9.54
CA VAL A 159 0.26 2.21 9.89
C VAL A 159 1.46 3.16 9.75
N ILE A 160 1.24 4.31 9.14
CA ILE A 160 2.22 5.39 9.03
C ILE A 160 2.13 6.26 10.29
N CYS A 161 3.18 6.25 11.10
CA CYS A 161 3.23 6.94 12.40
C CYS A 161 4.01 8.27 12.32
N ASP A 162 3.74 9.09 11.30
CA ASP A 162 4.40 10.40 11.13
C ASP A 162 3.67 11.57 11.82
N GLY A 163 2.51 11.31 12.43
CA GLY A 163 1.66 12.32 13.06
C GLY A 163 0.93 13.23 12.07
N ILE A 164 0.97 12.92 10.76
CA ILE A 164 0.34 13.67 9.68
C ILE A 164 -0.75 12.82 9.01
N HIS A 165 -0.41 11.57 8.58
CA HIS A 165 -1.34 10.65 7.94
C HIS A 165 -2.39 10.14 8.94
N VAL A 166 -1.97 9.78 10.14
CA VAL A 166 -2.84 9.21 11.16
C VAL A 166 -2.75 10.01 12.44
N HIS A 167 -3.91 10.41 12.99
CA HIS A 167 -3.96 11.12 14.25
C HIS A 167 -3.36 10.25 15.38
N PRO A 168 -2.50 10.79 16.28
CA PRO A 168 -1.84 10.02 17.33
C PRO A 168 -2.78 9.16 18.19
N GLN A 169 -3.99 9.63 18.49
CA GLN A 169 -4.97 8.85 19.24
C GLN A 169 -5.45 7.59 18.51
N LEU A 170 -5.47 7.58 17.17
CA LEU A 170 -5.78 6.38 16.40
C LEU A 170 -4.61 5.40 16.41
N VAL A 171 -3.38 5.90 16.39
CA VAL A 171 -2.18 5.05 16.58
C VAL A 171 -2.20 4.42 17.97
N GLU A 172 -2.52 5.21 19.00
CA GLU A 172 -2.70 4.70 20.36
C GLU A 172 -3.79 3.62 20.44
N LEU A 173 -4.95 3.85 19.79
CA LEU A 173 -6.00 2.85 19.71
C LEU A 173 -5.49 1.52 19.10
N LEU A 174 -4.77 1.59 18.01
CA LEU A 174 -4.20 0.40 17.35
C LEU A 174 -3.16 -0.29 18.24
N SER A 175 -2.42 0.45 19.07
CA SER A 175 -1.41 -0.12 19.96
C SER A 175 -1.98 -1.02 21.06
N HIS A 176 -3.28 -0.96 21.33
CA HIS A 176 -3.98 -1.86 22.25
C HIS A 176 -4.36 -3.21 21.62
N LEU A 177 -4.22 -3.36 20.30
CA LEU A 177 -4.41 -4.64 19.63
C LEU A 177 -3.23 -5.60 19.95
N PRO A 178 -3.39 -6.92 19.73
CA PRO A 178 -2.28 -7.86 19.84
C PRO A 178 -1.08 -7.44 18.99
N THR A 179 0.13 -7.64 19.48
CA THR A 179 1.37 -7.13 18.88
C THR A 179 1.67 -7.69 17.47
N ASP A 180 1.10 -8.81 17.12
CA ASP A 180 1.17 -9.42 15.78
C ASP A 180 0.14 -8.85 14.79
N ARG A 181 -0.76 -7.97 15.27
CA ARG A 181 -1.81 -7.35 14.47
C ARG A 181 -1.41 -6.01 13.87
N VAL A 182 -0.41 -5.34 14.42
CA VAL A 182 -0.03 -4.01 13.97
C VAL A 182 1.45 -3.98 13.62
N PHE A 183 1.78 -3.42 12.47
CA PHE A 183 3.15 -3.14 12.08
C PHE A 183 3.29 -1.70 11.59
N LEU A 184 4.49 -1.17 11.79
CA LEU A 184 4.81 0.18 11.34
C LEU A 184 5.34 0.14 9.91
N GLU A 185 4.89 1.09 9.11
CA GLU A 185 5.44 1.33 7.78
C GLU A 185 5.79 2.82 7.63
N THR A 186 6.78 3.10 6.83
CA THR A 186 7.21 4.48 6.61
C THR A 186 6.48 5.11 5.44
N ASP A 187 6.17 4.34 4.41
CA ASP A 187 5.74 4.86 3.11
C ASP A 187 6.64 6.03 2.63
N SER A 188 7.93 5.82 2.80
CA SER A 188 8.96 6.86 2.69
C SER A 188 9.22 7.23 1.23
N VAL A 189 9.25 8.52 0.93
CA VAL A 189 9.52 9.03 -0.41
C VAL A 189 10.92 9.62 -0.55
N LYS A 190 11.33 9.86 -1.79
CA LYS A 190 12.59 10.56 -2.09
C LYS A 190 12.62 11.92 -1.40
N GLY A 191 13.70 12.16 -0.66
CA GLY A 191 13.85 13.38 0.15
C GLY A 191 13.40 13.23 1.59
N ALA A 192 12.92 12.07 2.02
CA ALA A 192 12.67 11.77 3.43
C ALA A 192 13.93 12.02 4.27
N GLY A 193 13.75 12.52 5.48
CA GLY A 193 14.86 12.88 6.38
C GLY A 193 15.66 14.14 5.98
N SER A 194 15.34 14.80 4.87
CA SER A 194 16.02 16.02 4.46
C SER A 194 15.69 17.19 5.39
N SER A 195 16.73 17.93 5.80
CA SER A 195 16.60 19.17 6.58
C SER A 195 16.23 20.38 5.73
N VAL A 196 16.26 20.26 4.40
CA VAL A 196 15.92 21.31 3.44
C VAL A 196 14.79 20.84 2.53
N PRO A 197 13.99 21.75 1.94
CA PRO A 197 12.97 21.39 1.00
C PRO A 197 13.55 20.60 -0.19
N VAL A 198 12.93 19.47 -0.53
CA VAL A 198 13.30 18.64 -1.69
C VAL A 198 12.11 18.55 -2.63
N LYS A 199 12.33 18.90 -3.89
CA LYS A 199 11.35 18.73 -4.96
C LYS A 199 11.84 17.66 -5.93
N PHE A 200 10.96 16.71 -6.24
CA PHE A 200 11.27 15.62 -7.17
C PHE A 200 10.05 15.23 -7.99
N GLU A 201 10.29 14.63 -9.14
CA GLU A 201 9.23 14.04 -9.93
C GLU A 201 8.83 12.70 -9.32
N PHE A 202 7.59 12.60 -8.84
CA PHE A 202 7.03 11.41 -8.21
C PHE A 202 6.55 10.40 -9.26
N PHE A 203 5.83 10.92 -10.25
CA PHE A 203 5.45 10.21 -11.49
C PHE A 203 5.73 11.13 -12.69
N PRO A 204 5.81 10.60 -13.92
CA PRO A 204 5.99 11.43 -15.10
C PRO A 204 5.00 12.60 -15.16
N GLY A 205 5.53 13.83 -15.11
CA GLY A 205 4.75 15.07 -15.07
C GLY A 205 4.10 15.41 -13.72
N ARG A 206 4.28 14.60 -12.68
CA ARG A 206 3.72 14.84 -11.35
C ARG A 206 4.83 15.06 -10.33
N TRP A 207 4.89 16.24 -9.77
CA TRP A 207 5.90 16.66 -8.81
C TRP A 207 5.42 16.54 -7.38
N CYS A 208 6.31 16.09 -6.51
CA CYS A 208 6.14 16.06 -5.06
C CYS A 208 7.17 16.97 -4.41
N THR A 209 6.80 17.58 -3.29
CA THR A 209 7.71 18.37 -2.45
C THR A 209 7.70 17.78 -1.05
N VAL A 210 8.89 17.54 -0.50
CA VAL A 210 9.08 17.25 0.93
C VAL A 210 9.56 18.51 1.60
N GLU A 211 8.78 19.04 2.52
CA GLU A 211 9.09 20.23 3.30
C GLU A 211 8.49 20.14 4.70
N LYS A 212 9.27 20.49 5.71
CA LYS A 212 8.84 20.51 7.13
C LYS A 212 8.22 19.18 7.59
N GLY A 213 8.80 18.06 7.15
CA GLY A 213 8.33 16.74 7.52
C GLY A 213 7.10 16.23 6.75
N LYS A 214 6.60 16.99 5.77
CA LYS A 214 5.43 16.63 4.97
C LYS A 214 5.81 16.39 3.52
N ALA A 215 5.41 15.25 2.96
CA ALA A 215 5.47 14.97 1.53
C ALA A 215 4.10 15.28 0.89
N SER A 216 4.07 16.12 -0.14
CA SER A 216 2.83 16.49 -0.82
C SER A 216 3.02 16.75 -2.30
N THR A 217 2.00 16.40 -3.08
CA THR A 217 1.92 16.73 -4.50
C THR A 217 1.66 18.22 -4.71
N TYR A 218 1.81 18.69 -5.94
CA TYR A 218 1.61 20.12 -6.30
C TYR A 218 0.18 20.64 -5.97
N ASN A 219 -0.82 19.76 -5.90
CA ASN A 219 -2.19 20.11 -5.52
C ASN A 219 -2.48 19.88 -4.02
N GLY A 220 -1.46 19.65 -3.22
CA GLY A 220 -1.56 19.56 -1.76
C GLY A 220 -1.98 18.20 -1.20
N LEU A 221 -2.19 17.18 -2.03
CA LEU A 221 -2.44 15.83 -1.54
C LEU A 221 -1.17 15.26 -0.89
N LEU A 222 -1.32 14.50 0.17
CA LEU A 222 -0.24 13.68 0.72
C LEU A 222 0.20 12.65 -0.32
N ALA A 223 1.49 12.35 -0.36
CA ALA A 223 2.09 11.42 -1.30
C ALA A 223 3.24 10.67 -0.62
N GLY A 224 2.88 9.75 0.24
CA GLY A 224 3.79 9.08 1.15
C GLY A 224 4.31 9.99 2.26
N SER A 225 5.30 9.52 2.99
CA SER A 225 5.82 10.20 4.17
C SER A 225 7.28 10.67 4.04
N SER A 226 7.72 11.46 5.01
CA SER A 226 9.12 11.85 5.19
C SER A 226 9.82 11.09 6.33
N LEU A 227 9.23 10.01 6.83
CA LEU A 227 9.87 9.13 7.81
C LEU A 227 11.12 8.45 7.23
N THR A 228 12.09 8.16 8.09
CA THR A 228 13.34 7.47 7.75
C THR A 228 13.56 6.23 8.62
#